data_487ec399ca09e57f4f037d8b27bff8ce
#
_entry.id   487ec399ca09e57f4f037d8b27bff8ce
#
_cell.length_a   1.000
_cell.length_b   1.000
_cell.length_c   1.000
_cell.angle_alpha   90.00
_cell.angle_beta   90.00
_cell.angle_gamma   90.00
#
_symmetry.space_group_name_H-M   'P 1'
#
loop_
_entity.id
_entity.type
_entity.pdbx_description
1 polymer ?
#
loop_
_entity_poly.entity_id
_entity_poly.type
_entity_poly.pdbx_seq_one_letter_code
_entity_poly.pdbx_strand_id
1 'polypeptide(L)'
;MISRIALLRAAILTFLIAVSADAAPFKPDAAELKPNRVDVEYVPPKSSAHGTLYKLVQERRLLEKIRDLLAPIRLPRRLLLKARWCDGQINAWYDDAVITVCYEFLDWVWQSVPEQTTQAGIAPVDAFIGPVVQIIIHEAGHATFDLLNVPIFGREEDDADQFSAYVILQAGKEETRRLIAGAAYQYRSGVQSENQTVATKRLADEHPTMGQRFFNILCLAYGADAELFKDIVANGYLPKERAEGCDDEYAQVAYGLRP
;
A
#
# COMPACT_ATOMS: atom_id res chain seq x y z
N MET A 1 -46.60 46.79 16.77
CA MET A 1 -45.47 45.85 16.87
C MET A 1 -45.98 44.43 16.62
N ILE A 2 -46.06 44.02 15.36
CA ILE A 2 -46.54 42.69 14.98
C ILE A 2 -45.27 41.88 14.68
N SER A 3 -45.15 40.79 15.41
CA SER A 3 -44.00 39.90 15.58
C SER A 3 -43.50 39.36 14.23
N ARG A 4 -42.18 39.52 13.97
CA ARG A 4 -41.42 38.97 12.84
C ARG A 4 -41.22 37.44 12.89
N ILE A 5 -41.97 36.74 13.74
CA ILE A 5 -41.85 35.28 13.96
C ILE A 5 -42.84 34.47 13.11
N ALA A 6 -43.82 35.11 12.44
CA ALA A 6 -44.84 34.40 11.69
C ALA A 6 -44.52 34.15 10.20
N LEU A 7 -43.39 34.62 9.67
CA LEU A 7 -43.04 34.51 8.24
C LEU A 7 -41.94 33.48 7.95
N LEU A 8 -41.47 32.72 8.95
CA LEU A 8 -40.42 31.71 8.76
C LEU A 8 -40.94 30.25 8.76
N ARG A 9 -42.28 30.05 8.68
CA ARG A 9 -42.90 28.70 8.71
C ARG A 9 -43.51 28.22 7.39
N ALA A 10 -43.29 28.92 6.26
CA ALA A 10 -43.98 28.59 5.01
C ALA A 10 -43.03 28.40 3.81
N ALA A 11 -41.80 28.00 4.00
CA ALA A 11 -40.85 27.71 2.90
C ALA A 11 -39.97 26.47 3.18
N ILE A 12 -40.53 25.43 3.82
CA ILE A 12 -40.00 24.09 3.65
C ILE A 12 -40.74 23.50 2.46
N LEU A 13 -40.42 24.02 1.29
CA LEU A 13 -40.83 23.42 0.04
C LEU A 13 -39.94 22.18 -0.15
N THR A 14 -40.52 21.01 0.00
CA THR A 14 -40.05 19.69 -0.36
C THR A 14 -39.27 19.72 -1.67
N PHE A 15 -37.94 19.80 -1.56
CA PHE A 15 -37.07 19.45 -2.64
C PHE A 15 -36.95 17.90 -2.62
N LEU A 16 -38.01 17.25 -3.11
CA LEU A 16 -37.95 15.87 -3.55
C LEU A 16 -37.03 15.87 -4.80
N ILE A 17 -35.73 15.65 -4.61
CA ILE A 17 -34.90 15.16 -5.69
C ILE A 17 -35.48 13.79 -6.03
N ALA A 18 -36.24 13.73 -7.12
CA ALA A 18 -36.53 12.48 -7.78
C ALA A 18 -35.17 11.91 -8.22
N VAL A 19 -34.54 11.10 -7.39
CA VAL A 19 -33.48 10.20 -7.83
C VAL A 19 -34.18 9.26 -8.81
N SER A 20 -33.98 9.50 -10.09
CA SER A 20 -34.41 8.57 -11.13
C SER A 20 -33.76 7.25 -10.84
N ALA A 21 -34.57 6.24 -10.56
CA ALA A 21 -34.14 4.85 -10.28
C ALA A 21 -33.56 4.13 -11.52
N ASP A 22 -33.11 4.87 -12.53
CA ASP A 22 -32.55 4.38 -13.78
C ASP A 22 -31.02 4.46 -13.84
N ALA A 23 -30.33 4.60 -12.71
CA ALA A 23 -28.91 4.23 -12.69
C ALA A 23 -28.86 2.70 -12.83
N ALA A 24 -28.68 2.22 -14.06
CA ALA A 24 -28.36 0.82 -14.27
C ALA A 24 -27.18 0.45 -13.35
N PRO A 25 -27.27 -0.67 -12.62
CA PRO A 25 -26.15 -1.09 -11.76
C PRO A 25 -24.91 -1.14 -12.66
N PHE A 26 -23.82 -0.50 -12.24
CA PHE A 26 -22.52 -0.61 -12.88
C PHE A 26 -22.21 -2.11 -12.96
N LYS A 27 -22.37 -2.67 -14.15
CA LYS A 27 -21.81 -3.97 -14.47
C LYS A 27 -20.44 -3.67 -15.04
N PRO A 28 -19.38 -3.99 -14.32
CA PRO A 28 -18.07 -4.02 -14.98
C PRO A 28 -18.26 -4.89 -16.21
N ASP A 29 -17.82 -4.41 -17.38
CA ASP A 29 -17.74 -5.25 -18.57
C ASP A 29 -17.04 -6.52 -18.12
N ALA A 30 -17.75 -7.65 -18.21
CA ALA A 30 -17.19 -8.96 -17.93
C ALA A 30 -16.25 -9.32 -19.09
N ALA A 31 -15.23 -8.48 -19.31
CA ALA A 31 -14.06 -8.87 -20.06
C ALA A 31 -13.58 -10.14 -19.39
N GLU A 32 -13.55 -11.22 -20.12
CA GLU A 32 -13.18 -12.56 -19.69
C GLU A 32 -11.93 -12.47 -18.83
N LEU A 33 -12.10 -12.50 -17.49
CA LEU A 33 -11.00 -12.38 -16.53
C LEU A 33 -10.07 -13.54 -16.75
N LYS A 34 -8.99 -13.29 -17.48
CA LYS A 34 -8.00 -14.33 -17.80
C LYS A 34 -7.14 -14.60 -16.56
N PRO A 35 -6.63 -15.85 -16.40
CA PRO A 35 -5.74 -16.17 -15.28
C PRO A 35 -4.55 -15.19 -15.28
N ASN A 36 -3.96 -14.98 -14.09
CA ASN A 36 -2.86 -14.06 -13.81
C ASN A 36 -1.91 -13.85 -15.01
N ARG A 37 -1.82 -12.62 -15.48
CA ARG A 37 -1.01 -12.19 -16.62
C ARG A 37 0.08 -11.24 -16.18
N VAL A 38 0.75 -11.54 -15.10
CA VAL A 38 1.87 -10.74 -14.60
C VAL A 38 3.17 -11.33 -15.17
N ASP A 39 3.84 -10.57 -16.02
CA ASP A 39 5.16 -10.88 -16.56
C ASP A 39 6.24 -10.18 -15.71
N VAL A 40 7.49 -10.66 -15.78
CA VAL A 40 8.61 -10.07 -15.06
C VAL A 40 9.77 -9.79 -16.01
N GLU A 41 10.46 -8.66 -15.77
CA GLU A 41 11.62 -8.26 -16.55
C GLU A 41 12.70 -7.66 -15.65
N TYR A 42 13.94 -8.13 -15.80
CA TYR A 42 15.13 -7.55 -15.17
C TYR A 42 16.03 -6.94 -16.23
N VAL A 43 16.03 -5.62 -16.36
CA VAL A 43 16.89 -4.93 -17.31
C VAL A 43 18.29 -4.77 -16.72
N PRO A 44 19.36 -5.26 -17.37
CA PRO A 44 20.71 -5.09 -16.86
C PRO A 44 21.04 -3.61 -16.61
N PRO A 45 21.66 -3.26 -15.45
CA PRO A 45 22.00 -1.87 -15.16
C PRO A 45 23.13 -1.39 -16.08
N LYS A 46 23.10 -0.11 -16.45
CA LYS A 46 24.16 0.54 -17.21
C LYS A 46 25.41 0.81 -16.33
N SER A 47 25.20 0.97 -15.03
CA SER A 47 26.27 1.22 -14.05
C SER A 47 26.64 -0.06 -13.30
N SER A 48 27.95 -0.29 -13.10
CA SER A 48 28.45 -1.38 -12.27
C SER A 48 28.05 -1.23 -10.78
N ALA A 49 27.73 -0.02 -10.32
CA ALA A 49 27.29 0.24 -8.95
C ALA A 49 26.02 -0.57 -8.58
N HIS A 50 25.10 -0.76 -9.51
CA HIS A 50 23.88 -1.55 -9.26
C HIS A 50 24.00 -3.03 -9.66
N GLY A 51 25.17 -3.46 -10.15
CA GLY A 51 25.38 -4.83 -10.61
C GLY A 51 25.18 -5.89 -9.56
N THR A 52 25.53 -5.60 -8.30
CA THR A 52 25.34 -6.50 -7.17
C THR A 52 23.85 -6.65 -6.82
N LEU A 53 23.13 -5.53 -6.75
CA LEU A 53 21.67 -5.56 -6.47
C LEU A 53 20.88 -6.21 -7.60
N TYR A 54 21.22 -5.92 -8.86
CA TYR A 54 20.64 -6.59 -10.03
C TYR A 54 20.76 -8.12 -9.91
N LYS A 55 21.98 -8.63 -9.65
CA LYS A 55 22.20 -10.07 -9.47
C LYS A 55 21.42 -10.61 -8.29
N LEU A 56 21.47 -9.92 -7.14
CA LEU A 56 20.77 -10.35 -5.93
C LEU A 56 19.26 -10.52 -6.16
N VAL A 57 18.60 -9.51 -6.73
CA VAL A 57 17.15 -9.56 -6.93
C VAL A 57 16.74 -10.58 -8.00
N GLN A 58 17.57 -10.77 -9.02
CA GLN A 58 17.36 -11.76 -10.08
C GLN A 58 17.59 -13.21 -9.57
N GLU A 59 18.70 -13.46 -8.90
CA GLU A 59 19.04 -14.79 -8.35
C GLU A 59 18.02 -15.23 -7.28
N ARG A 60 17.51 -14.27 -6.49
CA ARG A 60 16.47 -14.50 -5.48
C ARG A 60 15.06 -14.54 -6.08
N ARG A 61 14.93 -14.29 -7.38
CA ARG A 61 13.67 -14.31 -8.12
C ARG A 61 12.62 -13.41 -7.45
N LEU A 62 13.02 -12.16 -7.09
CA LEU A 62 12.18 -11.28 -6.28
C LEU A 62 10.88 -10.93 -6.98
N LEU A 63 10.94 -10.52 -8.25
CA LEU A 63 9.74 -10.15 -9.02
C LEU A 63 8.81 -11.33 -9.25
N GLU A 64 9.35 -12.54 -9.46
CA GLU A 64 8.54 -13.75 -9.58
C GLU A 64 7.80 -14.10 -8.29
N LYS A 65 8.44 -13.92 -7.13
CA LYS A 65 7.76 -14.12 -5.84
C LYS A 65 6.65 -13.10 -5.61
N ILE A 66 6.88 -11.84 -6.00
CA ILE A 66 5.84 -10.80 -5.94
C ILE A 66 4.71 -11.13 -6.92
N ARG A 67 5.04 -11.54 -8.16
CA ARG A 67 4.05 -12.03 -9.12
C ARG A 67 3.19 -13.14 -8.51
N ASP A 68 3.79 -14.07 -7.79
CA ASP A 68 3.09 -15.21 -7.19
C ASP A 68 2.16 -14.75 -6.04
N LEU A 69 2.51 -13.69 -5.29
CA LEU A 69 1.60 -13.03 -4.34
C LEU A 69 0.41 -12.34 -5.03
N LEU A 70 0.62 -11.82 -6.23
CA LEU A 70 -0.42 -11.20 -7.04
C LEU A 70 -1.25 -12.22 -7.84
N ALA A 71 -0.93 -13.52 -7.76
CA ALA A 71 -1.58 -14.56 -8.54
C ALA A 71 -3.11 -14.66 -8.39
N PRO A 72 -3.73 -14.36 -7.22
CA PRO A 72 -5.18 -14.35 -7.09
C PRO A 72 -5.87 -13.24 -7.88
N ILE A 73 -5.16 -12.15 -8.23
CA ILE A 73 -5.74 -10.98 -8.89
C ILE A 73 -5.88 -11.29 -10.39
N ARG A 74 -7.10 -11.13 -10.90
CA ARG A 74 -7.43 -11.38 -12.31
C ARG A 74 -7.51 -10.07 -13.07
N LEU A 75 -6.46 -9.76 -13.82
CA LEU A 75 -6.38 -8.53 -14.60
C LEU A 75 -6.90 -8.74 -16.03
N PRO A 76 -7.60 -7.76 -16.62
CA PRO A 76 -8.14 -7.84 -17.98
C PRO A 76 -7.04 -7.84 -19.04
N ARG A 77 -5.88 -7.23 -18.76
CA ARG A 77 -4.69 -7.20 -19.63
C ARG A 77 -3.42 -7.54 -18.85
N ARG A 78 -2.32 -7.75 -19.57
CA ARG A 78 -1.03 -8.07 -18.98
C ARG A 78 -0.49 -6.90 -18.14
N LEU A 79 0.08 -7.24 -16.99
CA LEU A 79 0.86 -6.35 -16.13
C LEU A 79 2.32 -6.76 -16.20
N LEU A 80 3.24 -5.84 -16.38
CA LEU A 80 4.66 -6.10 -16.37
C LEU A 80 5.31 -5.55 -15.09
N LEU A 81 5.97 -6.40 -14.32
CA LEU A 81 6.86 -6.00 -13.25
C LEU A 81 8.28 -5.85 -13.82
N LYS A 82 8.84 -4.66 -13.78
CA LYS A 82 10.12 -4.32 -14.38
C LYS A 82 11.09 -3.71 -13.38
N ALA A 83 12.25 -4.37 -13.18
CA ALA A 83 13.37 -3.78 -12.46
C ALA A 83 14.36 -3.18 -13.46
N ARG A 84 14.71 -1.90 -13.29
CA ARG A 84 15.62 -1.21 -14.22
C ARG A 84 16.42 -0.11 -13.53
N TRP A 85 17.43 0.38 -14.25
CA TRP A 85 18.10 1.62 -13.92
C TRP A 85 17.27 2.83 -14.42
N CYS A 86 17.11 3.87 -13.60
CA CYS A 86 16.20 5.00 -13.81
C CYS A 86 16.91 6.35 -13.86
N ASP A 87 18.15 6.40 -14.37
CA ASP A 87 18.89 7.64 -14.58
C ASP A 87 19.07 8.48 -13.28
N GLY A 88 19.26 7.82 -12.14
CA GLY A 88 19.47 8.44 -10.83
C GLY A 88 18.18 8.73 -10.05
N GLN A 89 17.01 8.35 -10.54
CA GLN A 89 15.75 8.52 -9.83
C GLN A 89 15.58 7.41 -8.79
N ILE A 90 15.40 7.80 -7.52
CA ILE A 90 15.04 6.90 -6.42
C ILE A 90 13.51 6.78 -6.41
N ASN A 91 12.96 5.82 -7.15
CA ASN A 91 11.51 5.69 -7.31
C ASN A 91 11.07 4.27 -7.69
N ALA A 92 9.79 4.00 -7.50
CA ALA A 92 9.00 3.00 -8.17
C ALA A 92 7.69 3.66 -8.60
N TRP A 93 7.07 3.19 -9.70
CA TRP A 93 5.79 3.74 -10.18
C TRP A 93 5.06 2.78 -11.10
N TYR A 94 3.76 2.94 -11.16
CA TYR A 94 2.88 2.34 -12.16
C TYR A 94 2.63 3.31 -13.32
N ASP A 95 2.67 2.82 -14.54
CA ASP A 95 2.28 3.54 -15.76
C ASP A 95 1.90 2.54 -16.85
N ASP A 96 0.72 2.69 -17.44
CA ASP A 96 0.20 1.90 -18.57
C ASP A 96 0.48 0.39 -18.48
N ALA A 97 0.04 -0.26 -17.42
CA ALA A 97 0.23 -1.68 -17.14
C ALA A 97 1.70 -2.12 -16.99
N VAL A 98 2.59 -1.20 -16.62
CA VAL A 98 3.98 -1.46 -16.26
C VAL A 98 4.25 -0.91 -14.87
N ILE A 99 4.70 -1.77 -13.96
CA ILE A 99 5.25 -1.36 -12.67
C ILE A 99 6.76 -1.34 -12.81
N THR A 100 7.36 -0.16 -12.67
CA THR A 100 8.81 0.00 -12.71
C THR A 100 9.34 0.16 -11.30
N VAL A 101 10.37 -0.61 -10.94
CA VAL A 101 11.19 -0.40 -9.74
C VAL A 101 12.61 -0.10 -10.14
N CYS A 102 13.14 1.02 -9.64
CA CYS A 102 14.47 1.49 -9.96
C CYS A 102 15.54 0.79 -9.12
N TYR A 103 16.69 0.46 -9.70
CA TYR A 103 17.82 -0.04 -8.88
C TYR A 103 18.31 1.01 -7.90
N GLU A 104 18.14 2.28 -8.20
CA GLU A 104 18.41 3.41 -7.28
C GLU A 104 17.53 3.36 -6.03
N PHE A 105 16.24 2.97 -6.16
CA PHE A 105 15.37 2.74 -5.01
C PHE A 105 15.84 1.54 -4.19
N LEU A 106 16.20 0.44 -4.85
CA LEU A 106 16.74 -0.74 -4.16
C LEU A 106 18.03 -0.41 -3.41
N ASP A 107 18.92 0.41 -4.00
CA ASP A 107 20.15 0.87 -3.34
C ASP A 107 19.85 1.76 -2.14
N TRP A 108 18.91 2.67 -2.28
CA TRP A 108 18.47 3.53 -1.17
C TRP A 108 17.91 2.72 0.00
N VAL A 109 17.08 1.70 -0.25
CA VAL A 109 16.61 0.77 0.78
C VAL A 109 17.79 0.01 1.39
N TRP A 110 18.71 -0.49 0.56
CA TRP A 110 19.89 -1.23 1.02
C TRP A 110 20.76 -0.42 1.98
N GLN A 111 20.94 0.87 1.72
CA GLN A 111 21.71 1.78 2.60
C GLN A 111 21.03 2.03 3.96
N SER A 112 19.73 1.78 4.08
CA SER A 112 18.98 1.92 5.34
C SER A 112 18.90 0.63 6.18
N VAL A 113 19.40 -0.50 5.63
CA VAL A 113 19.38 -1.81 6.29
C VAL A 113 20.28 -1.79 7.52
N PRO A 114 19.84 -2.32 8.68
CA PRO A 114 20.68 -2.40 9.87
C PRO A 114 21.81 -3.45 9.66
N GLU A 115 22.97 -3.21 10.26
CA GLU A 115 24.10 -4.15 10.17
C GLU A 115 23.82 -5.49 10.83
N GLN A 116 22.98 -5.50 11.86
CA GLN A 116 22.61 -6.68 12.65
C GLN A 116 21.10 -6.68 12.91
N THR A 117 20.57 -7.83 13.34
CA THR A 117 19.19 -7.92 13.80
C THR A 117 18.92 -6.88 14.89
N THR A 118 17.87 -6.08 14.70
CA THR A 118 17.49 -5.01 15.62
C THR A 118 16.98 -5.57 16.95
N GLN A 119 16.86 -4.72 17.98
CA GLN A 119 16.22 -5.10 19.25
C GLN A 119 14.77 -5.54 19.08
N ALA A 120 14.08 -5.05 18.05
CA ALA A 120 12.73 -5.48 17.67
C ALA A 120 12.70 -6.82 16.90
N GLY A 121 13.86 -7.48 16.73
CA GLY A 121 13.95 -8.76 16.05
C GLY A 121 13.96 -8.69 14.52
N ILE A 122 14.11 -7.51 13.93
CA ILE A 122 14.09 -7.34 12.47
C ILE A 122 15.47 -7.66 11.91
N ALA A 123 15.56 -8.73 11.12
CA ALA A 123 16.80 -9.13 10.46
C ALA A 123 17.14 -8.16 9.29
N PRO A 124 18.44 -7.98 8.95
CA PRO A 124 18.85 -7.15 7.82
C PRO A 124 18.14 -7.50 6.51
N VAL A 125 17.97 -8.80 6.23
CA VAL A 125 17.26 -9.26 5.03
C VAL A 125 15.79 -8.84 5.02
N ASP A 126 15.13 -8.85 6.16
CA ASP A 126 13.71 -8.45 6.26
C ASP A 126 13.55 -6.93 6.13
N ALA A 127 14.51 -6.16 6.69
CA ALA A 127 14.58 -4.71 6.53
C ALA A 127 14.83 -4.27 5.07
N PHE A 128 15.39 -5.15 4.23
CA PHE A 128 15.51 -4.93 2.78
C PHE A 128 14.29 -5.40 2.01
N ILE A 129 13.87 -6.66 2.22
CA ILE A 129 12.81 -7.27 1.41
C ILE A 129 11.44 -6.68 1.71
N GLY A 130 11.13 -6.39 2.99
CA GLY A 130 9.82 -5.85 3.40
C GLY A 130 9.41 -4.59 2.64
N PRO A 131 10.20 -3.49 2.67
CA PRO A 131 9.86 -2.27 1.95
C PRO A 131 9.86 -2.44 0.42
N VAL A 132 10.74 -3.29 -0.14
CA VAL A 132 10.77 -3.54 -1.58
C VAL A 132 9.52 -4.30 -2.05
N VAL A 133 9.08 -5.31 -1.30
CA VAL A 133 7.83 -6.02 -1.59
C VAL A 133 6.64 -5.08 -1.40
N GLN A 134 6.62 -4.31 -0.32
CA GLN A 134 5.52 -3.39 -0.03
C GLN A 134 5.34 -2.36 -1.13
N ILE A 135 6.41 -1.70 -1.62
CA ILE A 135 6.28 -0.67 -2.66
C ILE A 135 5.84 -1.27 -4.00
N ILE A 136 6.36 -2.44 -4.40
CA ILE A 136 5.95 -3.05 -5.67
C ILE A 136 4.50 -3.50 -5.63
N ILE A 137 4.01 -3.99 -4.48
CA ILE A 137 2.59 -4.34 -4.31
C ILE A 137 1.72 -3.09 -4.19
N HIS A 138 2.22 -1.99 -3.63
CA HIS A 138 1.56 -0.68 -3.64
C HIS A 138 1.31 -0.21 -5.08
N GLU A 139 2.34 -0.26 -5.94
CA GLU A 139 2.19 0.04 -7.37
C GLU A 139 1.23 -0.95 -8.08
N ALA A 140 1.17 -2.20 -7.61
CA ALA A 140 0.16 -3.15 -8.10
C ALA A 140 -1.27 -2.79 -7.64
N GLY A 141 -1.42 -2.05 -6.55
CA GLY A 141 -2.68 -1.42 -6.13
C GLY A 141 -3.16 -0.43 -7.19
N HIS A 142 -2.33 0.56 -7.55
CA HIS A 142 -2.61 1.50 -8.64
C HIS A 142 -2.96 0.79 -9.95
N ALA A 143 -2.15 -0.22 -10.33
CA ALA A 143 -2.44 -1.03 -11.51
C ALA A 143 -3.80 -1.75 -11.43
N THR A 144 -4.17 -2.25 -10.26
CA THR A 144 -5.43 -2.95 -10.05
C THR A 144 -6.60 -1.98 -10.15
N PHE A 145 -6.48 -0.79 -9.52
CA PHE A 145 -7.53 0.23 -9.55
C PHE A 145 -7.76 0.76 -10.98
N ASP A 146 -6.69 1.07 -11.71
CA ASP A 146 -6.77 1.49 -13.11
C ASP A 146 -7.33 0.40 -14.02
N LEU A 147 -6.72 -0.79 -14.03
CA LEU A 147 -7.06 -1.86 -14.97
C LEU A 147 -8.46 -2.46 -14.74
N LEU A 148 -8.96 -2.42 -13.51
CA LEU A 148 -10.32 -2.88 -13.17
C LEU A 148 -11.31 -1.72 -13.06
N ASN A 149 -10.87 -0.48 -13.29
CA ASN A 149 -11.69 0.72 -13.17
C ASN A 149 -12.41 0.80 -11.81
N VAL A 150 -11.64 0.58 -10.73
CA VAL A 150 -12.16 0.61 -9.36
C VAL A 150 -12.41 2.06 -8.94
N PRO A 151 -13.62 2.43 -8.48
CA PRO A 151 -13.88 3.79 -8.00
C PRO A 151 -13.16 4.06 -6.67
N ILE A 152 -12.38 5.13 -6.62
CA ILE A 152 -11.67 5.60 -5.43
C ILE A 152 -12.37 6.83 -4.87
N PHE A 153 -12.69 6.84 -3.56
CA PHE A 153 -13.39 7.94 -2.90
C PHE A 153 -12.52 8.78 -1.98
N GLY A 154 -11.23 8.49 -1.91
CA GLY A 154 -10.27 9.17 -1.07
C GLY A 154 -8.99 9.49 -1.82
N ARG A 155 -7.89 9.40 -1.10
CA ARG A 155 -6.57 9.45 -1.74
C ARG A 155 -6.20 8.05 -2.20
N GLU A 156 -5.93 7.90 -3.46
CA GLU A 156 -5.54 6.62 -4.07
C GLU A 156 -4.29 6.02 -3.42
N GLU A 157 -3.39 6.89 -2.94
CA GLU A 157 -2.18 6.50 -2.23
C GLU A 157 -2.46 5.76 -0.91
N ASP A 158 -3.49 6.18 -0.16
CA ASP A 158 -3.92 5.49 1.06
C ASP A 158 -4.50 4.11 0.71
N ASP A 159 -5.30 4.02 -0.36
CA ASP A 159 -5.91 2.77 -0.82
C ASP A 159 -4.85 1.80 -1.37
N ALA A 160 -3.81 2.30 -2.07
CA ALA A 160 -2.69 1.49 -2.54
C ALA A 160 -1.84 0.95 -1.38
N ASP A 161 -1.64 1.74 -0.31
CA ASP A 161 -1.00 1.28 0.92
C ASP A 161 -1.83 0.18 1.61
N GLN A 162 -3.15 0.34 1.71
CA GLN A 162 -4.06 -0.66 2.27
C GLN A 162 -4.08 -1.95 1.43
N PHE A 163 -4.12 -1.81 0.10
CA PHE A 163 -4.02 -2.92 -0.83
C PHE A 163 -2.72 -3.71 -0.61
N SER A 164 -1.59 -3.01 -0.53
CA SER A 164 -0.29 -3.65 -0.35
C SER A 164 -0.20 -4.41 0.97
N ALA A 165 -0.67 -3.81 2.07
CA ALA A 165 -0.72 -4.46 3.36
C ALA A 165 -1.63 -5.71 3.33
N TYR A 166 -2.82 -5.60 2.75
CA TYR A 166 -3.75 -6.72 2.62
C TYR A 166 -3.14 -7.90 1.85
N VAL A 167 -2.52 -7.64 0.69
CA VAL A 167 -1.87 -8.70 -0.12
C VAL A 167 -0.72 -9.37 0.65
N ILE A 168 0.12 -8.60 1.33
CA ILE A 168 1.21 -9.13 2.17
C ILE A 168 0.65 -10.01 3.29
N LEU A 169 -0.48 -9.63 3.89
CA LEU A 169 -1.13 -10.40 4.95
C LEU A 169 -1.68 -11.77 4.49
N GLN A 170 -1.75 -12.03 3.18
CA GLN A 170 -2.11 -13.34 2.63
C GLN A 170 -0.91 -14.28 2.45
N ALA A 171 0.33 -13.84 2.68
CA ALA A 171 1.56 -14.61 2.41
C ALA A 171 1.84 -15.77 3.40
N GLY A 172 0.95 -15.99 4.38
CA GLY A 172 1.15 -16.94 5.48
C GLY A 172 1.92 -16.32 6.65
N LYS A 173 1.69 -16.86 7.85
CA LYS A 173 2.05 -16.21 9.13
C LYS A 173 3.50 -15.77 9.25
N GLU A 174 4.43 -16.64 8.92
CA GLU A 174 5.87 -16.36 9.06
C GLU A 174 6.32 -15.28 8.09
N GLU A 175 5.98 -15.43 6.82
CA GLU A 175 6.38 -14.48 5.77
C GLU A 175 5.70 -13.12 5.97
N THR A 176 4.40 -13.12 6.30
CA THR A 176 3.65 -11.91 6.66
C THR A 176 4.34 -11.15 7.80
N ARG A 177 4.72 -11.85 8.88
CA ARG A 177 5.39 -11.22 10.02
C ARG A 177 6.69 -10.54 9.61
N ARG A 178 7.50 -11.18 8.79
CA ARG A 178 8.78 -10.67 8.31
C ARG A 178 8.62 -9.49 7.38
N LEU A 179 7.71 -9.57 6.41
CA LEU A 179 7.45 -8.51 5.42
C LEU A 179 6.88 -7.26 6.07
N ILE A 180 5.86 -7.40 6.95
CA ILE A 180 5.27 -6.27 7.68
C ILE A 180 6.31 -5.59 8.58
N ALA A 181 7.09 -6.38 9.34
CA ALA A 181 8.12 -5.82 10.22
C ALA A 181 9.20 -5.06 9.41
N GLY A 182 9.61 -5.58 8.27
CA GLY A 182 10.56 -4.92 7.37
C GLY A 182 10.02 -3.63 6.77
N ALA A 183 8.77 -3.63 6.28
CA ALA A 183 8.12 -2.44 5.74
C ALA A 183 7.94 -1.35 6.82
N ALA A 184 7.46 -1.73 8.01
CA ALA A 184 7.34 -0.82 9.14
C ALA A 184 8.70 -0.23 9.56
N TYR A 185 9.78 -1.03 9.50
CA TYR A 185 11.13 -0.55 9.79
C TYR A 185 11.54 0.61 8.87
N GLN A 186 11.18 0.58 7.60
CA GLN A 186 11.46 1.66 6.66
C GLN A 186 10.69 2.94 7.04
N TYR A 187 9.45 2.81 7.47
CA TYR A 187 8.59 3.94 7.84
C TYR A 187 8.88 4.55 9.21
N ARG A 188 9.61 3.84 10.11
CA ARG A 188 9.86 4.28 11.49
C ARG A 188 10.53 5.65 11.62
N SER A 189 11.29 6.07 10.61
CA SER A 189 11.95 7.38 10.59
C SER A 189 10.95 8.54 10.67
N GLY A 190 9.74 8.36 10.13
CA GLY A 190 8.66 9.33 10.25
C GLY A 190 8.17 9.52 11.68
N VAL A 191 8.09 8.44 12.45
CA VAL A 191 7.66 8.50 13.86
C VAL A 191 8.69 9.19 14.74
N GLN A 192 9.98 8.98 14.49
CA GLN A 192 11.06 9.61 15.26
C GLN A 192 11.18 11.11 14.99
N SER A 193 10.78 11.57 13.81
CA SER A 193 10.82 12.98 13.42
C SER A 193 9.59 13.79 13.84
N GLU A 194 8.51 13.15 14.31
CA GLU A 194 7.23 13.79 14.62
C GLU A 194 7.21 14.67 15.87
N ASN A 195 8.29 14.74 16.63
CA ASN A 195 8.50 15.83 17.58
C ASN A 195 8.82 17.17 16.89
N GLN A 196 8.85 17.21 15.55
CA GLN A 196 9.07 18.37 14.73
C GLN A 196 7.79 18.75 13.99
N THR A 197 7.54 20.06 13.87
CA THR A 197 6.42 20.60 13.09
C THR A 197 6.40 20.00 11.68
N VAL A 198 5.33 19.32 11.33
CA VAL A 198 5.14 18.79 9.97
C VAL A 198 5.04 20.00 9.02
N ALA A 199 5.94 20.09 8.06
CA ALA A 199 5.92 21.17 7.08
C ALA A 199 4.62 21.13 6.26
N THR A 200 4.00 22.28 6.01
CA THR A 200 2.75 22.41 5.23
C THR A 200 2.81 21.68 3.91
N LYS A 201 3.97 21.67 3.24
CA LYS A 201 4.17 20.91 1.99
C LYS A 201 3.92 19.42 2.17
N ARG A 202 4.29 18.84 3.32
CA ARG A 202 4.05 17.41 3.61
C ARG A 202 2.57 17.10 3.88
N LEU A 203 1.84 18.06 4.44
CA LEU A 203 0.39 17.93 4.66
C LEU A 203 -0.41 18.03 3.35
N ALA A 204 0.15 18.73 2.36
CA ALA A 204 -0.45 18.91 1.04
C ALA A 204 -0.01 17.83 0.01
N ASP A 205 0.85 16.89 0.42
CA ASP A 205 1.32 15.80 -0.43
C ASP A 205 0.19 14.77 -0.65
N GLU A 206 0.16 14.18 -1.82
CA GLU A 206 -0.78 13.09 -2.13
C GLU A 206 -0.46 11.83 -1.30
N HIS A 207 0.81 11.61 -0.99
CA HIS A 207 1.24 10.49 -0.15
C HIS A 207 1.03 10.79 1.34
N PRO A 208 0.61 9.80 2.14
CA PRO A 208 0.62 9.92 3.59
C PRO A 208 2.05 10.08 4.12
N THR A 209 2.17 10.68 5.30
CA THR A 209 3.48 10.79 5.95
C THR A 209 4.02 9.40 6.31
N MET A 210 5.35 9.29 6.45
CA MET A 210 5.99 8.04 6.88
C MET A 210 5.43 7.56 8.23
N GLY A 211 5.11 8.48 9.16
CA GLY A 211 4.48 8.16 10.44
C GLY A 211 3.07 7.58 10.27
N GLN A 212 2.25 8.15 9.40
CA GLN A 212 0.93 7.61 9.06
C GLN A 212 1.04 6.22 8.44
N ARG A 213 1.93 6.04 7.45
CA ARG A 213 2.20 4.72 6.84
C ARG A 213 2.63 3.68 7.87
N PHE A 214 3.51 4.08 8.82
CA PHE A 214 3.95 3.21 9.91
C PHE A 214 2.77 2.69 10.74
N PHE A 215 1.93 3.59 11.25
CA PHE A 215 0.81 3.19 12.09
C PHE A 215 -0.28 2.45 11.31
N ASN A 216 -0.53 2.82 10.06
CA ASN A 216 -1.54 2.16 9.22
C ASN A 216 -1.16 0.71 8.91
N ILE A 217 0.08 0.43 8.50
CA ILE A 217 0.52 -0.94 8.21
C ILE A 217 0.51 -1.82 9.47
N LEU A 218 0.89 -1.28 10.64
CA LEU A 218 0.83 -2.01 11.90
C LEU A 218 -0.60 -2.27 12.35
N CYS A 219 -1.51 -1.31 12.14
CA CYS A 219 -2.92 -1.47 12.47
C CYS A 219 -3.58 -2.56 11.61
N LEU A 220 -3.40 -2.53 10.29
CA LEU A 220 -3.93 -3.58 9.41
C LEU A 220 -3.36 -4.96 9.77
N ALA A 221 -2.09 -5.05 10.12
CA ALA A 221 -1.47 -6.31 10.55
C ALA A 221 -2.06 -6.81 11.88
N TYR A 222 -2.22 -5.93 12.85
CA TYR A 222 -2.84 -6.29 14.15
C TYR A 222 -4.30 -6.67 13.99
N GLY A 223 -5.06 -5.95 13.18
CA GLY A 223 -6.46 -6.26 12.89
C GLY A 223 -6.64 -7.60 12.17
N ALA A 224 -5.69 -7.99 11.33
CA ALA A 224 -5.71 -9.27 10.62
C ALA A 224 -5.44 -10.48 11.53
N ASP A 225 -4.46 -10.37 12.44
CA ASP A 225 -4.10 -11.43 13.40
C ASP A 225 -3.48 -10.82 14.65
N ALA A 226 -4.34 -10.42 15.61
CA ALA A 226 -3.91 -9.79 16.85
C ALA A 226 -2.97 -10.68 17.69
N GLU A 227 -3.09 -12.01 17.62
CA GLU A 227 -2.20 -12.91 18.34
C GLU A 227 -0.80 -12.97 17.71
N LEU A 228 -0.71 -13.00 16.38
CA LEU A 228 0.55 -12.96 15.64
C LEU A 228 1.32 -11.65 15.89
N PHE A 229 0.59 -10.54 16.03
CA PHE A 229 1.15 -9.18 16.14
C PHE A 229 1.00 -8.57 17.55
N LYS A 230 0.67 -9.35 18.59
CA LYS A 230 0.44 -8.84 19.95
C LYS A 230 1.60 -8.02 20.53
N ASP A 231 2.82 -8.33 20.15
CA ASP A 231 4.02 -7.66 20.61
C ASP A 231 4.15 -6.22 20.12
N ILE A 232 3.53 -5.85 18.97
CA ILE A 232 3.58 -4.46 18.49
C ILE A 232 2.82 -3.50 19.41
N VAL A 233 1.74 -3.98 20.06
CA VAL A 233 1.01 -3.22 21.08
C VAL A 233 1.72 -3.32 22.42
N ALA A 234 2.18 -4.53 22.81
CA ALA A 234 2.86 -4.75 24.09
C ALA A 234 4.15 -3.93 24.22
N ASN A 235 4.89 -3.75 23.12
CA ASN A 235 6.13 -2.97 23.06
C ASN A 235 5.90 -1.47 22.73
N GLY A 236 4.63 -1.03 22.56
CA GLY A 236 4.29 0.37 22.31
C GLY A 236 4.58 0.86 20.89
N TYR A 237 4.81 -0.02 19.91
CA TYR A 237 4.93 0.36 18.50
C TYR A 237 3.59 0.80 17.92
N LEU A 238 2.50 0.19 18.34
CA LEU A 238 1.13 0.62 18.04
C LEU A 238 0.46 1.04 19.35
N PRO A 239 0.02 2.31 19.51
CA PRO A 239 -0.72 2.75 20.69
C PRO A 239 -1.98 1.92 20.92
N LYS A 240 -2.32 1.63 22.19
CA LYS A 240 -3.50 0.81 22.54
C LYS A 240 -4.79 1.41 22.01
N GLU A 241 -4.92 2.72 22.10
CA GLU A 241 -6.07 3.47 21.61
C GLU A 241 -6.23 3.36 20.08
N ARG A 242 -5.10 3.26 19.35
CA ARG A 242 -5.13 3.02 17.90
C ARG A 242 -5.50 1.58 17.57
N ALA A 243 -5.05 0.63 18.40
CA ALA A 243 -5.29 -0.79 18.20
C ALA A 243 -6.76 -1.20 18.36
N GLU A 244 -7.57 -0.43 19.11
CA GLU A 244 -8.98 -0.74 19.40
C GLU A 244 -9.89 -0.79 18.17
N GLY A 245 -9.52 -0.12 17.05
CA GLY A 245 -10.31 -0.11 15.81
C GLY A 245 -9.68 -0.86 14.65
N CYS A 246 -8.56 -1.55 14.85
CA CYS A 246 -7.80 -2.14 13.76
C CYS A 246 -8.45 -3.37 13.13
N ASP A 247 -9.24 -4.12 13.89
CA ASP A 247 -10.02 -5.25 13.39
C ASP A 247 -11.14 -4.81 12.44
N ASP A 248 -11.84 -3.75 12.78
CA ASP A 248 -12.87 -3.15 11.91
C ASP A 248 -12.22 -2.56 10.64
N GLU A 249 -11.08 -1.87 10.77
CA GLU A 249 -10.36 -1.31 9.64
C GLU A 249 -9.88 -2.40 8.68
N TYR A 250 -9.27 -3.47 9.20
CA TYR A 250 -8.89 -4.62 8.39
C TYR A 250 -10.10 -5.30 7.73
N ALA A 251 -11.21 -5.46 8.47
CA ALA A 251 -12.42 -6.07 7.93
C ALA A 251 -13.00 -5.27 6.76
N GLN A 252 -12.94 -3.93 6.80
CA GLN A 252 -13.38 -3.07 5.71
C GLN A 252 -12.49 -3.22 4.46
N VAL A 253 -11.18 -3.21 4.64
CA VAL A 253 -10.21 -3.42 3.54
C VAL A 253 -10.41 -4.81 2.93
N ALA A 254 -10.50 -5.85 3.76
CA ALA A 254 -10.73 -7.22 3.32
C ALA A 254 -12.07 -7.38 2.60
N TYR A 255 -13.11 -6.63 3.00
CA TYR A 255 -14.40 -6.62 2.30
C TYR A 255 -14.29 -5.99 0.91
N GLY A 256 -13.60 -4.84 0.80
CA GLY A 256 -13.44 -4.13 -0.47
C GLY A 256 -12.59 -4.89 -1.50
N LEU A 257 -11.67 -5.74 -1.03
CA LEU A 257 -10.75 -6.52 -1.88
C LEU A 257 -11.20 -7.99 -2.10
N ARG A 258 -12.41 -8.36 -1.67
CA ARG A 258 -12.95 -9.68 -1.98
C ARG A 258 -13.29 -9.78 -3.47
N PRO A 259 -12.97 -10.94 -4.12
CA PRO A 259 -13.33 -11.19 -5.52
C PRO A 259 -14.83 -11.30 -5.74
#